data_10935a956fa987aef5a436a86974180c
#
_entry.id   10935a956fa987aef5a436a86974180c
#
_cell.length_a   1.000
_cell.length_b   1.000
_cell.length_c   1.000
_cell.angle_alpha   90.00
_cell.angle_beta   90.00
_cell.angle_gamma   90.00
#
_symmetry.space_group_name_H-M   'P 1'
#
loop_
_entity.id
_entity.type
_entity.pdbx_description
1 polymer ?
#
loop_
_entity_poly.entity_id
_entity_poly.type
_entity_poly.pdbx_seq_one_letter_code
_entity_poly.pdbx_strand_id
1 'polypeptide(L)'
;MSNKEKATKISWLTLAFMAFSTVWGFGNITNGFVYFNGPQVIFSWIFMFALYFIPYALMVGELGSAFKNEGGGVSSWLHQTTNAKLAYYAGWTYWACHITYIASKGSGFLKALSWAVFRNAETYDSFPTRYIQLATFCILLLGCYIASLGLNPLKKLLTAAGTCTFVMSLLYILMMFAAPAITPTAEYVHANLSFSSLIPNFNVTYFTSLSILVFAVGGCEKISPYVNKVENPSKGFPRGMITLAVMVVACAILGTLAMSRMFDPAVINASAESFNAYVANSSYWAFQKLGQYYHVGDLFMIIYALCNVISQLAVLILSIDAPLRMLLDNEHTKQFIPQALHKVNAHGVHSNGIKMVAVLSGSIILAQSFVPGAAAVLRQLTKLNSVCMPMRYLWVFAAYIALRNAYDTIPAEYRFVKNQAVAKFFGGWCFAVTAVCCVLGMYDKDPFTFALNVITPVVLTVLGFILPALAKREQTAAKK
;
A
#
# COMPACT_ATOMS: atom_id res chain seq x y z
N MET A 1 3.01 26.71 -22.82
CA MET A 1 2.31 25.96 -21.75
C MET A 1 1.44 26.92 -20.96
N SER A 2 0.12 26.66 -20.92
CA SER A 2 -0.80 27.51 -20.15
C SER A 2 -0.57 27.34 -18.64
N ASN A 3 -0.95 28.35 -17.85
CA ASN A 3 -0.86 28.26 -16.36
C ASN A 3 -1.63 27.04 -15.79
N LYS A 4 -2.66 26.55 -16.48
CA LYS A 4 -3.38 25.32 -16.14
C LYS A 4 -2.55 24.05 -16.32
N GLU A 5 -1.68 23.99 -17.34
CA GLU A 5 -0.79 22.83 -17.57
C GLU A 5 0.37 22.77 -16.55
N LYS A 6 0.90 23.92 -16.13
CA LYS A 6 1.91 23.97 -15.06
C LYS A 6 1.39 23.50 -13.70
N ALA A 7 0.10 23.77 -13.39
CA ALA A 7 -0.52 23.40 -12.13
C ALA A 7 -0.74 21.87 -11.95
N THR A 8 -0.72 21.10 -13.03
CA THR A 8 -0.92 19.64 -13.01
C THR A 8 0.37 18.83 -12.93
N LYS A 9 1.53 19.44 -13.14
CA LYS A 9 2.82 18.74 -13.07
C LYS A 9 3.20 18.35 -11.65
N ILE A 10 3.86 17.20 -11.53
CA ILE A 10 4.30 16.61 -10.26
C ILE A 10 5.82 16.72 -10.21
N SER A 11 6.39 17.45 -9.23
CA SER A 11 7.83 17.45 -9.01
C SER A 11 8.30 16.09 -8.48
N TRP A 12 9.59 15.77 -8.64
CA TRP A 12 10.15 14.51 -8.13
C TRP A 12 10.00 14.36 -6.60
N LEU A 13 10.08 15.46 -5.85
CA LEU A 13 9.92 15.46 -4.41
C LEU A 13 8.44 15.24 -4.01
N THR A 14 7.51 15.91 -4.68
CA THR A 14 6.07 15.66 -4.53
C THR A 14 5.75 14.19 -4.81
N LEU A 15 6.33 13.63 -5.88
CA LEU A 15 6.18 12.23 -6.23
C LEU A 15 6.70 11.30 -5.12
N ALA A 16 7.85 11.61 -4.53
CA ALA A 16 8.41 10.83 -3.42
C ALA A 16 7.46 10.81 -2.21
N PHE A 17 6.89 11.94 -1.81
CA PHE A 17 5.91 11.98 -0.72
C PHE A 17 4.59 11.29 -1.08
N MET A 18 4.10 11.42 -2.31
CA MET A 18 2.94 10.67 -2.80
C MET A 18 3.20 9.17 -2.71
N ALA A 19 4.36 8.71 -3.17
CA ALA A 19 4.76 7.30 -3.09
C ALA A 19 4.96 6.86 -1.64
N PHE A 20 5.57 7.69 -0.80
CA PHE A 20 5.77 7.40 0.61
C PHE A 20 4.44 7.15 1.34
N SER A 21 3.42 7.99 1.09
CA SER A 21 2.10 7.78 1.68
C SER A 21 1.43 6.46 1.29
N THR A 22 1.85 5.85 0.17
CA THR A 22 1.28 4.57 -0.31
C THR A 22 2.05 3.35 0.16
N VAL A 23 3.36 3.49 0.30
CA VAL A 23 4.27 2.41 0.69
C VAL A 23 4.41 2.34 2.21
N TRP A 24 4.53 3.49 2.87
CA TRP A 24 4.92 3.53 4.26
C TRP A 24 3.94 4.30 5.12
N GLY A 25 3.63 3.71 6.26
CA GLY A 25 2.96 4.35 7.38
C GLY A 25 3.68 4.00 8.67
N PHE A 26 3.52 4.81 9.74
CA PHE A 26 4.09 4.50 11.04
C PHE A 26 3.63 3.11 11.55
N GLY A 27 2.43 2.68 11.16
CA GLY A 27 1.93 1.32 11.41
C GLY A 27 2.81 0.20 10.86
N ASN A 28 3.64 0.44 9.84
CA ASN A 28 4.56 -0.58 9.33
C ASN A 28 5.73 -0.83 10.31
N ILE A 29 6.18 0.20 11.05
CA ILE A 29 7.16 0.04 12.12
C ILE A 29 6.54 -0.81 13.24
N THR A 30 5.36 -0.44 13.70
CA THR A 30 4.69 -1.11 14.82
C THR A 30 4.29 -2.55 14.48
N ASN A 31 3.75 -2.79 13.29
CA ASN A 31 3.40 -4.13 12.84
C ASN A 31 4.65 -5.01 12.67
N GLY A 32 5.71 -4.51 12.04
CA GLY A 32 6.98 -5.21 11.96
C GLY A 32 7.50 -5.60 13.35
N PHE A 33 7.48 -4.66 14.28
CA PHE A 33 7.91 -4.89 15.66
C PHE A 33 7.06 -5.96 16.37
N VAL A 34 5.74 -5.91 16.22
CA VAL A 34 4.82 -6.85 16.89
C VAL A 34 4.91 -8.25 16.27
N TYR A 35 4.84 -8.38 14.95
CA TYR A 35 4.82 -9.68 14.27
C TYR A 35 6.18 -10.41 14.28
N PHE A 36 7.29 -9.69 14.42
CA PHE A 36 8.64 -10.26 14.35
C PHE A 36 9.40 -10.19 15.69
N ASN A 37 8.68 -10.25 16.80
CA ASN A 37 9.24 -10.31 18.15
C ASN A 37 10.18 -9.13 18.46
N GLY A 38 9.70 -7.91 18.24
CA GLY A 38 10.40 -6.69 18.60
C GLY A 38 11.61 -6.39 17.69
N PRO A 39 12.80 -6.10 18.27
CA PRO A 39 13.96 -5.67 17.48
C PRO A 39 14.50 -6.74 16.53
N GLN A 40 14.10 -8.01 16.63
CA GLN A 40 14.49 -9.07 15.69
C GLN A 40 14.05 -8.75 14.25
N VAL A 41 13.02 -7.93 14.05
CA VAL A 41 12.61 -7.47 12.73
C VAL A 41 13.71 -6.69 11.99
N ILE A 42 14.69 -6.11 12.69
CA ILE A 42 15.80 -5.35 12.07
C ILE A 42 16.60 -6.27 11.14
N PHE A 43 16.85 -7.52 11.56
CA PHE A 43 17.50 -8.50 10.69
C PHE A 43 16.70 -8.69 9.38
N SER A 44 15.39 -8.91 9.52
CA SER A 44 14.51 -9.08 8.35
C SER A 44 14.45 -7.82 7.49
N TRP A 45 14.41 -6.61 8.09
CA TRP A 45 14.44 -5.35 7.36
C TRP A 45 15.71 -5.17 6.54
N ILE A 46 16.89 -5.48 7.10
CA ILE A 46 18.16 -5.34 6.38
C ILE A 46 18.14 -6.17 5.09
N PHE A 47 17.72 -7.45 5.18
CA PHE A 47 17.64 -8.33 4.01
C PHE A 47 16.53 -7.90 3.04
N MET A 48 15.35 -7.55 3.56
CA MET A 48 14.23 -7.09 2.74
C MET A 48 14.59 -5.81 1.98
N PHE A 49 15.30 -4.87 2.60
CA PHE A 49 15.69 -3.63 1.91
C PHE A 49 16.81 -3.87 0.90
N ALA A 50 17.87 -4.56 1.29
CA ALA A 50 19.02 -4.78 0.41
C ALA A 50 18.68 -5.64 -0.83
N LEU A 51 17.90 -6.71 -0.64
CA LEU A 51 17.67 -7.72 -1.66
C LEU A 51 16.30 -7.62 -2.34
N TYR A 52 15.36 -6.86 -1.79
CA TYR A 52 14.01 -6.79 -2.34
C TYR A 52 13.54 -5.36 -2.59
N PHE A 53 13.35 -4.53 -1.56
CA PHE A 53 12.68 -3.23 -1.71
C PHE A 53 13.50 -2.21 -2.51
N ILE A 54 14.80 -2.06 -2.22
CA ILE A 54 15.65 -1.12 -2.97
C ILE A 54 15.72 -1.54 -4.45
N PRO A 55 16.05 -2.80 -4.79
CA PRO A 55 15.95 -3.26 -6.17
C PRO A 55 14.57 -3.01 -6.80
N TYR A 56 13.49 -3.31 -6.08
CA TYR A 56 12.13 -3.11 -6.56
C TYR A 56 11.84 -1.64 -6.89
N ALA A 57 12.11 -0.72 -5.96
CA ALA A 57 11.88 0.71 -6.19
C ALA A 57 12.71 1.25 -7.37
N LEU A 58 13.95 0.78 -7.51
CA LEU A 58 14.83 1.18 -8.61
C LEU A 58 14.39 0.59 -9.96
N MET A 59 13.88 -0.64 -9.98
CA MET A 59 13.25 -1.25 -11.16
C MET A 59 11.99 -0.49 -11.58
N VAL A 60 11.14 -0.09 -10.63
CA VAL A 60 9.99 0.78 -10.88
C VAL A 60 10.43 2.13 -11.45
N GLY A 61 11.52 2.70 -10.92
CA GLY A 61 12.15 3.91 -11.45
C GLY A 61 12.57 3.76 -12.92
N GLU A 62 13.17 2.62 -13.27
CA GLU A 62 13.58 2.33 -14.64
C GLU A 62 12.38 2.14 -15.58
N LEU A 63 11.36 1.39 -15.17
CA LEU A 63 10.12 1.23 -15.94
C LEU A 63 9.45 2.59 -16.20
N GLY A 64 9.37 3.45 -15.18
CA GLY A 64 8.83 4.80 -15.35
C GLY A 64 9.69 5.71 -16.26
N SER A 65 11.00 5.52 -16.29
CA SER A 65 11.89 6.23 -17.21
C SER A 65 11.74 5.75 -18.66
N ALA A 66 11.62 4.43 -18.86
CA ALA A 66 11.43 3.81 -20.18
C ALA A 66 10.09 4.20 -20.79
N PHE A 67 9.03 4.14 -19.98
CA PHE A 67 7.64 4.36 -20.43
C PHE A 67 7.07 5.71 -19.94
N LYS A 68 7.86 6.75 -20.03
CA LYS A 68 7.61 8.10 -19.51
C LYS A 68 6.36 8.80 -20.04
N ASN A 69 5.86 8.39 -21.19
CA ASN A 69 4.70 8.97 -21.85
C ASN A 69 3.39 8.21 -21.54
N GLU A 70 3.47 7.05 -20.90
CA GLU A 70 2.34 6.16 -20.66
C GLU A 70 1.55 6.56 -19.41
N GLY A 71 0.22 6.50 -19.50
CA GLY A 71 -0.69 6.84 -18.40
C GLY A 71 -1.34 5.66 -17.69
N GLY A 72 -1.30 4.46 -18.28
CA GLY A 72 -1.92 3.24 -17.73
C GLY A 72 -1.05 2.47 -16.73
N GLY A 73 0.08 3.02 -16.31
CA GLY A 73 0.94 2.43 -15.32
C GLY A 73 1.43 1.03 -15.66
N VAL A 74 1.36 0.10 -14.70
CA VAL A 74 1.83 -1.30 -14.87
C VAL A 74 1.17 -2.00 -16.07
N SER A 75 -0.09 -1.73 -16.35
CA SER A 75 -0.79 -2.27 -17.52
C SER A 75 -0.12 -1.81 -18.84
N SER A 76 0.19 -0.51 -18.95
CA SER A 76 0.90 0.00 -20.13
C SER A 76 2.31 -0.55 -20.23
N TRP A 77 3.04 -0.68 -19.11
CA TRP A 77 4.37 -1.28 -19.10
C TRP A 77 4.37 -2.71 -19.64
N LEU A 78 3.38 -3.51 -19.24
CA LEU A 78 3.22 -4.88 -19.76
C LEU A 78 2.82 -4.89 -21.22
N HIS A 79 1.96 -3.97 -21.67
CA HIS A 79 1.61 -3.88 -23.08
C HIS A 79 2.85 -3.65 -23.95
N GLN A 80 3.66 -2.66 -23.58
CA GLN A 80 4.86 -2.26 -24.32
C GLN A 80 5.95 -3.36 -24.35
N THR A 81 5.94 -4.25 -23.36
CA THR A 81 6.96 -5.30 -23.21
C THR A 81 6.46 -6.71 -23.57
N THR A 82 5.13 -6.91 -23.67
CA THR A 82 4.53 -8.23 -23.92
C THR A 82 3.35 -8.15 -24.92
N ASN A 83 2.11 -8.12 -24.42
CA ASN A 83 0.91 -8.06 -25.27
C ASN A 83 -0.30 -7.46 -24.51
N ALA A 84 -1.33 -7.07 -25.28
CA ALA A 84 -2.54 -6.43 -24.75
C ALA A 84 -3.35 -7.31 -23.79
N LYS A 85 -3.32 -8.65 -23.96
CA LYS A 85 -4.07 -9.58 -23.10
C LYS A 85 -3.46 -9.64 -21.69
N LEU A 86 -2.14 -9.78 -21.58
CA LEU A 86 -1.45 -9.75 -20.28
C LEU A 86 -1.57 -8.38 -19.63
N ALA A 87 -1.47 -7.29 -20.40
CA ALA A 87 -1.70 -5.94 -19.94
C ALA A 87 -3.09 -5.75 -19.33
N TYR A 88 -4.13 -6.28 -19.99
CA TYR A 88 -5.49 -6.25 -19.45
C TYR A 88 -5.58 -7.00 -18.11
N TYR A 89 -5.04 -8.22 -18.02
CA TYR A 89 -5.08 -9.01 -16.78
C TYR A 89 -4.29 -8.34 -15.65
N ALA A 90 -3.19 -7.66 -15.95
CA ALA A 90 -2.48 -6.86 -14.95
C ALA A 90 -3.36 -5.74 -14.42
N GLY A 91 -3.98 -4.95 -15.30
CA GLY A 91 -4.93 -3.91 -14.89
C GLY A 91 -6.12 -4.45 -14.11
N TRP A 92 -6.69 -5.57 -14.57
CA TRP A 92 -7.81 -6.23 -13.92
C TRP A 92 -7.46 -6.72 -12.51
N THR A 93 -6.42 -7.52 -12.35
CA THR A 93 -6.03 -8.07 -11.04
C THR A 93 -5.61 -6.97 -10.08
N TYR A 94 -4.96 -5.92 -10.59
CA TYR A 94 -4.64 -4.73 -9.84
C TYR A 94 -5.89 -4.05 -9.27
N TRP A 95 -6.91 -3.86 -10.10
CA TRP A 95 -8.17 -3.26 -9.70
C TRP A 95 -8.98 -4.18 -8.79
N ALA A 96 -9.14 -5.45 -9.15
CA ALA A 96 -9.99 -6.41 -8.43
C ALA A 96 -9.56 -6.62 -6.98
N CYS A 97 -8.25 -6.77 -6.71
CA CYS A 97 -7.77 -6.93 -5.34
C CYS A 97 -7.92 -5.65 -4.50
N HIS A 98 -8.07 -4.46 -5.12
CA HIS A 98 -8.33 -3.24 -4.38
C HIS A 98 -9.76 -3.10 -3.88
N ILE A 99 -10.73 -3.82 -4.43
CA ILE A 99 -12.16 -3.70 -4.02
C ILE A 99 -12.34 -4.03 -2.53
N THR A 100 -11.75 -5.14 -2.07
CA THR A 100 -11.78 -5.52 -0.64
C THR A 100 -10.91 -4.61 0.22
N TYR A 101 -9.79 -4.15 -0.29
CA TYR A 101 -8.90 -3.22 0.39
C TYR A 101 -9.57 -1.85 0.62
N ILE A 102 -10.25 -1.31 -0.39
CA ILE A 102 -11.00 -0.05 -0.32
C ILE A 102 -12.07 -0.14 0.76
N ALA A 103 -12.82 -1.27 0.82
CA ALA A 103 -13.86 -1.49 1.81
C ALA A 103 -13.34 -1.41 3.27
N SER A 104 -12.07 -1.73 3.51
CA SER A 104 -11.47 -1.67 4.85
C SER A 104 -10.88 -0.30 5.22
N LYS A 105 -10.62 0.58 4.25
CA LYS A 105 -9.91 1.85 4.50
C LYS A 105 -10.74 2.89 5.23
N GLY A 106 -12.03 2.93 5.00
CA GLY A 106 -12.94 3.86 5.70
C GLY A 106 -12.99 3.59 7.21
N SER A 107 -12.92 2.34 7.65
CA SER A 107 -12.86 2.01 9.07
C SER A 107 -11.53 2.47 9.71
N GLY A 108 -10.43 2.42 8.98
CA GLY A 108 -9.15 2.99 9.44
C GLY A 108 -9.20 4.50 9.66
N PHE A 109 -9.90 5.22 8.78
CA PHE A 109 -10.18 6.66 8.95
C PHE A 109 -10.98 6.93 10.23
N LEU A 110 -12.07 6.19 10.45
CA LEU A 110 -12.92 6.35 11.63
C LEU A 110 -12.17 6.01 12.92
N LYS A 111 -11.34 4.96 12.92
CA LYS A 111 -10.50 4.61 14.07
C LYS A 111 -9.51 5.73 14.39
N ALA A 112 -8.85 6.30 13.39
CA ALA A 112 -7.93 7.43 13.58
C ALA A 112 -8.67 8.66 14.15
N LEU A 113 -9.88 8.94 13.66
CA LEU A 113 -10.72 10.03 14.16
C LEU A 113 -11.14 9.78 15.61
N SER A 114 -11.52 8.54 15.96
CA SER A 114 -11.86 8.15 17.33
C SER A 114 -10.70 8.40 18.28
N TRP A 115 -9.48 8.01 17.92
CA TRP A 115 -8.29 8.30 18.71
C TRP A 115 -8.02 9.80 18.87
N ALA A 116 -8.22 10.60 17.83
CA ALA A 116 -8.05 12.06 17.92
C ALA A 116 -9.05 12.72 18.90
N VAL A 117 -10.28 12.20 18.99
CA VAL A 117 -11.37 12.77 19.80
C VAL A 117 -11.40 12.18 21.21
N PHE A 118 -11.42 10.86 21.33
CA PHE A 118 -11.66 10.15 22.59
C PHE A 118 -10.39 9.71 23.32
N ARG A 119 -9.24 9.66 22.63
CA ARG A 119 -7.90 9.40 23.20
C ARG A 119 -7.73 8.03 23.85
N ASN A 120 -8.54 7.06 23.46
CA ASN A 120 -8.49 5.69 23.96
C ASN A 120 -8.85 4.66 22.88
N ALA A 121 -8.50 3.39 23.14
CA ALA A 121 -8.77 2.27 22.23
C ALA A 121 -10.22 1.80 22.30
N GLU A 122 -10.82 1.85 23.50
CA GLU A 122 -12.07 1.16 23.85
C GLU A 122 -13.26 1.80 23.16
N THR A 123 -13.29 3.13 23.02
CA THR A 123 -14.45 3.85 22.48
C THR A 123 -14.78 3.41 21.05
N TYR A 124 -13.77 3.25 20.18
CA TYR A 124 -14.03 2.78 18.81
C TYR A 124 -14.63 1.37 18.80
N ASP A 125 -14.06 0.47 19.60
CA ASP A 125 -14.46 -0.94 19.64
C ASP A 125 -15.82 -1.14 20.35
N SER A 126 -16.27 -0.16 21.18
CA SER A 126 -17.59 -0.17 21.83
C SER A 126 -18.76 0.19 20.91
N PHE A 127 -18.49 0.86 19.77
CA PHE A 127 -19.55 1.18 18.82
C PHE A 127 -20.07 -0.07 18.10
N PRO A 128 -21.41 -0.22 17.97
CA PRO A 128 -21.98 -1.30 17.19
C PRO A 128 -21.46 -1.33 15.76
N THR A 129 -21.03 -2.50 15.28
CA THR A 129 -20.47 -2.70 13.94
C THR A 129 -21.32 -2.06 12.83
N ARG A 130 -22.65 -2.11 12.97
CA ARG A 130 -23.59 -1.52 12.00
C ARG A 130 -23.31 -0.03 11.78
N TYR A 131 -23.14 0.74 12.84
CA TYR A 131 -22.91 2.19 12.72
C TYR A 131 -21.52 2.50 12.17
N ILE A 132 -20.49 1.73 12.57
CA ILE A 132 -19.16 1.84 12.02
C ILE A 132 -19.18 1.60 10.50
N GLN A 133 -19.90 0.57 10.04
CA GLN A 133 -19.98 0.25 8.62
C GLN A 133 -20.79 1.28 7.82
N LEU A 134 -21.88 1.81 8.37
CA LEU A 134 -22.62 2.90 7.73
C LEU A 134 -21.77 4.16 7.60
N ALA A 135 -21.02 4.53 8.66
CA ALA A 135 -20.08 5.64 8.58
C ALA A 135 -18.94 5.37 7.58
N THR A 136 -18.42 4.13 7.54
CA THR A 136 -17.43 3.68 6.55
C THR A 136 -17.95 3.84 5.12
N PHE A 137 -19.22 3.51 4.87
CA PHE A 137 -19.85 3.70 3.58
C PHE A 137 -19.94 5.19 3.19
N CYS A 138 -20.26 6.09 4.14
CA CYS A 138 -20.24 7.53 3.89
C CYS A 138 -18.83 8.02 3.53
N ILE A 139 -17.79 7.51 4.22
CA ILE A 139 -16.38 7.84 3.90
C ILE A 139 -15.98 7.30 2.53
N LEU A 140 -16.45 6.11 2.13
CA LEU A 140 -16.25 5.60 0.76
C LEU A 140 -16.85 6.55 -0.27
N LEU A 141 -18.09 7.00 -0.09
CA LEU A 141 -18.75 7.93 -1.02
C LEU A 141 -18.01 9.27 -1.10
N LEU A 142 -17.55 9.80 0.03
CA LEU A 142 -16.68 10.99 0.07
C LEU A 142 -15.38 10.76 -0.70
N GLY A 143 -14.72 9.61 -0.52
CA GLY A 143 -13.52 9.22 -1.27
C GLY A 143 -13.77 9.13 -2.77
N CYS A 144 -14.89 8.52 -3.20
CA CYS A 144 -15.31 8.47 -4.60
C CYS A 144 -15.58 9.86 -5.19
N TYR A 145 -16.24 10.74 -4.42
CA TYR A 145 -16.45 12.12 -4.82
C TYR A 145 -15.12 12.87 -5.04
N ILE A 146 -14.21 12.81 -4.08
CA ILE A 146 -12.90 13.49 -4.19
C ILE A 146 -12.08 12.89 -5.33
N ALA A 147 -12.08 11.58 -5.53
CA ALA A 147 -11.43 10.92 -6.66
C ALA A 147 -11.97 11.42 -8.00
N SER A 148 -13.28 11.72 -8.09
CA SER A 148 -13.93 12.25 -9.31
C SER A 148 -13.48 13.65 -9.68
N LEU A 149 -12.88 14.41 -8.75
CA LEU A 149 -12.35 15.76 -8.98
C LEU A 149 -10.96 15.75 -9.66
N GLY A 150 -10.37 14.58 -9.87
CA GLY A 150 -9.15 14.38 -10.65
C GLY A 150 -7.84 14.54 -9.86
N LEU A 151 -6.75 14.74 -10.60
CA LEU A 151 -5.39 14.66 -10.07
C LEU A 151 -5.04 15.74 -9.04
N ASN A 152 -5.54 16.97 -9.17
CA ASN A 152 -5.10 18.07 -8.32
C ASN A 152 -5.41 17.89 -6.83
N PRO A 153 -6.67 17.59 -6.42
CA PRO A 153 -6.95 17.28 -5.02
C PRO A 153 -6.22 16.02 -4.55
N LEU A 154 -6.16 14.98 -5.37
CA LEU A 154 -5.42 13.75 -5.07
C LEU A 154 -3.94 14.03 -4.77
N LYS A 155 -3.24 14.78 -5.64
CA LYS A 155 -1.85 15.19 -5.47
C LYS A 155 -1.63 15.92 -4.12
N LYS A 156 -2.50 16.90 -3.82
CA LYS A 156 -2.41 17.68 -2.56
C LYS A 156 -2.57 16.79 -1.34
N LEU A 157 -3.59 15.94 -1.33
CA LEU A 157 -3.88 15.05 -0.20
C LEU A 157 -2.77 14.01 0.00
N LEU A 158 -2.27 13.39 -1.06
CA LEU A 158 -1.19 12.41 -0.96
C LEU A 158 0.13 13.05 -0.51
N THR A 159 0.43 14.26 -1.00
CA THR A 159 1.61 15.00 -0.55
C THR A 159 1.50 15.36 0.92
N ALA A 160 0.35 15.87 1.36
CA ALA A 160 0.09 16.17 2.77
C ALA A 160 0.20 14.91 3.64
N ALA A 161 -0.44 13.81 3.23
CA ALA A 161 -0.37 12.52 3.92
C ALA A 161 1.06 12.01 4.06
N GLY A 162 1.82 11.99 2.95
CA GLY A 162 3.22 11.53 2.95
C GLY A 162 4.12 12.42 3.81
N THR A 163 3.94 13.74 3.73
CA THR A 163 4.68 14.70 4.57
C THR A 163 4.35 14.50 6.05
N CYS A 164 3.07 14.46 6.41
CA CYS A 164 2.63 14.23 7.79
C CYS A 164 3.18 12.91 8.36
N THR A 165 3.05 11.82 7.60
CA THR A 165 3.53 10.50 8.03
C THR A 165 5.05 10.48 8.20
N PHE A 166 5.79 11.10 7.29
CA PHE A 166 7.25 11.19 7.37
C PHE A 166 7.72 12.05 8.55
N VAL A 167 7.13 13.24 8.70
CA VAL A 167 7.45 14.16 9.81
C VAL A 167 7.14 13.52 11.16
N MET A 168 5.98 12.86 11.31
CA MET A 168 5.64 12.16 12.55
C MET A 168 6.58 10.99 12.83
N SER A 169 7.01 10.25 11.81
CA SER A 169 8.01 9.18 11.97
C SER A 169 9.36 9.73 12.42
N LEU A 170 9.83 10.83 11.82
CA LEU A 170 11.07 11.49 12.24
C LEU A 170 10.96 12.07 13.65
N LEU A 171 9.85 12.72 13.97
CA LEU A 171 9.58 13.26 15.32
C LEU A 171 9.69 12.14 16.36
N TYR A 172 9.00 11.01 16.12
CA TYR A 172 9.06 9.87 17.03
C TYR A 172 10.49 9.36 17.21
N ILE A 173 11.22 9.17 16.12
CA ILE A 173 12.61 8.67 16.14
C ILE A 173 13.50 9.63 16.94
N LEU A 174 13.52 10.91 16.57
CA LEU A 174 14.40 11.90 17.21
C LEU A 174 14.08 12.06 18.70
N MET A 175 12.80 12.16 19.03
CA MET A 175 12.39 12.35 20.43
C MET A 175 12.65 11.08 21.26
N MET A 176 12.44 9.87 20.73
CA MET A 176 12.76 8.64 21.45
C MET A 176 14.27 8.47 21.71
N PHE A 177 15.13 8.89 20.76
CA PHE A 177 16.57 8.89 20.99
C PHE A 177 17.01 9.96 22.00
N ALA A 178 16.34 11.11 22.04
CA ALA A 178 16.62 12.19 22.98
C ALA A 178 16.01 11.95 24.39
N ALA A 179 14.94 11.18 24.49
CA ALA A 179 14.16 11.00 25.72
C ALA A 179 15.02 10.56 26.94
N PRO A 180 15.96 9.60 26.87
CA PRO A 180 16.75 9.22 28.03
C PRO A 180 17.65 10.32 28.60
N ALA A 181 18.05 11.28 27.75
CA ALA A 181 18.85 12.43 28.19
C ALA A 181 17.98 13.55 28.81
N ILE A 182 16.71 13.67 28.37
CA ILE A 182 15.79 14.73 28.80
C ILE A 182 14.98 14.28 30.01
N THR A 183 14.53 13.04 30.03
CA THR A 183 13.70 12.46 31.10
C THR A 183 14.31 11.15 31.62
N PRO A 184 15.50 11.21 32.30
CA PRO A 184 16.22 10.02 32.73
C PRO A 184 15.47 9.19 33.79
N THR A 185 14.46 9.76 34.43
CA THR A 185 13.63 9.09 35.46
C THR A 185 12.50 8.26 34.88
N ALA A 186 12.23 8.35 33.56
CA ALA A 186 11.20 7.55 32.91
C ALA A 186 11.65 6.10 32.71
N GLU A 187 10.71 5.18 32.73
CA GLU A 187 10.97 3.76 32.49
C GLU A 187 11.17 3.48 30.99
N TYR A 188 12.38 3.07 30.63
CA TYR A 188 12.74 2.65 29.28
C TYR A 188 13.00 1.15 29.23
N VAL A 189 12.60 0.51 28.13
CA VAL A 189 12.93 -0.87 27.85
C VAL A 189 14.41 -0.95 27.43
N HIS A 190 15.18 -1.80 28.08
CA HIS A 190 16.56 -2.08 27.73
C HIS A 190 16.62 -3.32 26.81
N ALA A 191 16.29 -3.10 25.53
CA ALA A 191 16.36 -4.19 24.56
C ALA A 191 17.80 -4.65 24.32
N ASN A 192 18.01 -5.96 24.30
CA ASN A 192 19.30 -6.52 23.88
C ASN A 192 19.42 -6.39 22.35
N LEU A 193 20.35 -5.57 21.88
CA LEU A 193 20.62 -5.31 20.46
C LEU A 193 21.91 -6.00 19.99
N SER A 194 22.39 -7.05 20.71
CA SER A 194 23.51 -7.85 20.22
C SER A 194 23.16 -8.57 18.93
N PHE A 195 24.14 -8.83 18.07
CA PHE A 195 23.90 -9.48 16.79
C PHE A 195 23.16 -10.83 16.96
N SER A 196 23.52 -11.61 17.98
CA SER A 196 22.88 -12.90 18.27
C SER A 196 21.40 -12.75 18.67
N SER A 197 21.04 -11.68 19.38
CA SER A 197 19.65 -11.44 19.79
C SER A 197 18.77 -10.90 18.66
N LEU A 198 19.36 -10.31 17.62
CA LEU A 198 18.63 -9.82 16.45
C LEU A 198 18.33 -10.92 15.43
N ILE A 199 19.00 -12.08 15.50
CA ILE A 199 18.71 -13.20 14.60
C ILE A 199 17.38 -13.82 15.00
N PRO A 200 16.37 -13.84 14.08
CA PRO A 200 15.08 -14.42 14.37
C PRO A 200 15.13 -15.95 14.42
N ASN A 201 14.17 -16.54 15.12
CA ASN A 201 13.95 -17.98 15.06
C ASN A 201 13.30 -18.32 13.70
N PHE A 202 14.04 -18.98 12.82
CA PHE A 202 13.59 -19.42 11.50
C PHE A 202 12.63 -20.63 11.61
N ASN A 203 11.43 -20.38 12.11
CA ASN A 203 10.36 -21.34 12.20
C ASN A 203 9.26 -21.11 11.15
N VAL A 204 8.27 -21.99 11.08
CA VAL A 204 7.17 -21.88 10.11
C VAL A 204 6.44 -20.55 10.26
N THR A 205 6.21 -20.09 11.49
CA THR A 205 5.52 -18.81 11.75
C THR A 205 6.30 -17.64 11.18
N TYR A 206 7.63 -17.63 11.32
CA TYR A 206 8.48 -16.60 10.71
C TYR A 206 8.32 -16.56 9.18
N PHE A 207 8.41 -17.71 8.51
CA PHE A 207 8.33 -17.77 7.05
C PHE A 207 6.92 -17.41 6.52
N THR A 208 5.88 -17.85 7.19
CA THR A 208 4.49 -17.49 6.80
C THR A 208 4.19 -16.01 7.04
N SER A 209 4.88 -15.36 7.98
CA SER A 209 4.74 -13.92 8.26
C SER A 209 5.51 -13.04 7.27
N LEU A 210 6.43 -13.57 6.45
CA LEU A 210 7.22 -12.77 5.50
C LEU A 210 6.35 -12.01 4.49
N SER A 211 5.16 -12.52 4.14
CA SER A 211 4.21 -11.81 3.29
C SER A 211 3.81 -10.45 3.85
N ILE A 212 3.79 -10.29 5.17
CA ILE A 212 3.51 -9.01 5.87
C ILE A 212 4.61 -8.00 5.55
N LEU A 213 5.90 -8.41 5.55
CA LEU A 213 7.01 -7.53 5.19
C LEU A 213 6.99 -7.17 3.71
N VAL A 214 6.73 -8.13 2.81
CA VAL A 214 6.57 -7.87 1.37
C VAL A 214 5.44 -6.87 1.13
N PHE A 215 4.31 -7.04 1.82
CA PHE A 215 3.19 -6.09 1.76
C PHE A 215 3.57 -4.71 2.30
N ALA A 216 4.30 -4.65 3.42
CA ALA A 216 4.68 -3.40 4.08
C ALA A 216 5.60 -2.51 3.24
N VAL A 217 6.45 -3.10 2.39
CA VAL A 217 7.38 -2.36 1.51
C VAL A 217 6.89 -2.25 0.07
N GLY A 218 5.77 -2.87 -0.27
CA GLY A 218 5.19 -2.83 -1.61
C GLY A 218 4.34 -1.59 -1.87
N GLY A 219 4.03 -1.32 -3.14
CA GLY A 219 3.09 -0.27 -3.53
C GLY A 219 3.72 0.96 -4.17
N CYS A 220 5.04 1.01 -4.37
CA CYS A 220 5.70 2.13 -5.05
C CYS A 220 5.27 2.24 -6.53
N GLU A 221 4.90 1.15 -7.16
CA GLU A 221 4.35 1.09 -8.51
C GLU A 221 2.93 1.67 -8.61
N LYS A 222 2.23 1.84 -7.49
CA LYS A 222 0.84 2.34 -7.46
C LYS A 222 0.71 3.75 -8.02
N ILE A 223 1.80 4.54 -7.99
CA ILE A 223 1.85 5.88 -8.59
C ILE A 223 2.21 5.85 -10.08
N SER A 224 2.46 4.68 -10.68
CA SER A 224 2.84 4.55 -12.09
C SER A 224 1.85 5.16 -13.10
N PRO A 225 0.52 5.21 -12.87
CA PRO A 225 -0.39 5.89 -13.81
C PRO A 225 -0.16 7.38 -13.95
N TYR A 226 0.64 7.98 -13.06
CA TYR A 226 0.93 9.42 -13.08
C TYR A 226 2.33 9.74 -13.64
N VAL A 227 3.06 8.78 -14.19
CA VAL A 227 4.42 8.96 -14.75
C VAL A 227 4.45 10.12 -15.75
N ASN A 228 3.52 10.17 -16.69
CA ASN A 228 3.41 11.21 -17.72
C ASN A 228 3.05 12.61 -17.17
N LYS A 229 2.67 12.71 -15.90
CA LYS A 229 2.39 13.98 -15.19
C LYS A 229 3.60 14.48 -14.40
N VAL A 230 4.68 13.71 -14.31
CA VAL A 230 5.89 14.10 -13.60
C VAL A 230 6.70 15.10 -14.43
N GLU A 231 7.34 16.06 -13.77
CA GLU A 231 8.29 16.96 -14.40
C GLU A 231 9.54 16.19 -14.83
N ASN A 232 9.91 16.26 -16.12
CA ASN A 232 10.99 15.47 -16.69
C ASN A 232 10.95 13.99 -16.22
N PRO A 233 9.94 13.22 -16.65
CA PRO A 233 9.65 11.91 -16.06
C PRO A 233 10.80 10.91 -16.19
N SER A 234 11.65 11.03 -17.24
CA SER A 234 12.82 10.17 -17.41
C SER A 234 13.81 10.23 -16.24
N LYS A 235 13.93 11.39 -15.61
CA LYS A 235 14.85 11.65 -14.47
C LYS A 235 14.08 11.87 -13.17
N GLY A 236 12.95 12.57 -13.24
CA GLY A 236 12.14 12.92 -12.06
C GLY A 236 11.53 11.71 -11.41
N PHE A 237 11.00 10.76 -12.21
CA PHE A 237 10.37 9.56 -11.64
C PHE A 237 11.40 8.66 -10.93
N PRO A 238 12.55 8.30 -11.51
CA PRO A 238 13.60 7.56 -10.78
C PRO A 238 14.10 8.27 -9.53
N ARG A 239 14.30 9.59 -9.58
CA ARG A 239 14.71 10.38 -8.39
C ARG A 239 13.67 10.27 -7.26
N GLY A 240 12.38 10.33 -7.59
CA GLY A 240 11.31 10.11 -6.64
C GLY A 240 11.38 8.73 -6.00
N MET A 241 11.65 7.68 -6.77
CA MET A 241 11.78 6.31 -6.26
C MET A 241 13.02 6.11 -5.37
N ILE A 242 14.16 6.69 -5.73
CA ILE A 242 15.38 6.66 -4.90
C ILE A 242 15.12 7.36 -3.55
N THR A 243 14.52 8.54 -3.60
CA THR A 243 14.18 9.30 -2.38
C THR A 243 13.20 8.52 -1.50
N LEU A 244 12.17 7.91 -2.10
CA LEU A 244 11.26 7.01 -1.40
C LEU A 244 12.01 5.89 -0.68
N ALA A 245 12.94 5.23 -1.38
CA ALA A 245 13.69 4.12 -0.80
C ALA A 245 14.51 4.56 0.43
N VAL A 246 15.18 5.70 0.35
CA VAL A 246 15.94 6.27 1.48
C VAL A 246 15.01 6.59 2.66
N MET A 247 13.88 7.24 2.40
CA MET A 247 12.90 7.59 3.45
C MET A 247 12.36 6.35 4.16
N VAL A 248 11.98 5.31 3.42
CA VAL A 248 11.40 4.08 3.97
C VAL A 248 12.44 3.32 4.81
N VAL A 249 13.65 3.12 4.29
CA VAL A 249 14.73 2.42 4.99
C VAL A 249 15.09 3.13 6.30
N ALA A 250 15.24 4.45 6.26
CA ALA A 250 15.54 5.24 7.46
C ALA A 250 14.41 5.12 8.50
N CYS A 251 13.15 5.29 8.10
CA CYS A 251 12.02 5.19 9.02
C CYS A 251 11.88 3.78 9.61
N ALA A 252 12.09 2.74 8.82
CA ALA A 252 11.93 1.36 9.31
C ALA A 252 12.98 0.98 10.34
N ILE A 253 14.25 1.17 10.01
CA ILE A 253 15.37 0.74 10.89
C ILE A 253 15.42 1.63 12.13
N LEU A 254 15.49 2.95 11.96
CA LEU A 254 15.58 3.87 13.09
C LEU A 254 14.30 3.88 13.93
N GLY A 255 13.15 3.75 13.30
CA GLY A 255 11.86 3.64 13.99
C GLY A 255 11.75 2.37 14.83
N THR A 256 12.24 1.22 14.32
CA THR A 256 12.28 -0.03 15.09
C THR A 256 13.24 0.08 16.29
N LEU A 257 14.43 0.69 16.11
CA LEU A 257 15.37 0.95 17.19
C LEU A 257 14.76 1.88 18.25
N ALA A 258 14.07 2.93 17.84
CA ALA A 258 13.37 3.83 18.75
C ALA A 258 12.27 3.08 19.52
N MET A 259 11.47 2.25 18.82
CA MET A 259 10.39 1.47 19.42
C MET A 259 10.87 0.44 20.43
N SER A 260 12.05 -0.16 20.22
CA SER A 260 12.64 -1.15 21.13
C SER A 260 12.99 -0.58 22.51
N ARG A 261 13.06 0.74 22.64
CA ARG A 261 13.22 1.43 23.94
C ARG A 261 11.91 1.68 24.68
N MET A 262 10.78 1.49 24.01
CA MET A 262 9.46 1.82 24.53
C MET A 262 8.61 0.59 24.84
N PHE A 263 8.68 -0.44 24.02
CA PHE A 263 7.84 -1.63 24.11
C PHE A 263 8.66 -2.90 24.30
N ASP A 264 8.20 -3.73 25.26
CA ASP A 264 8.79 -5.04 25.53
C ASP A 264 8.06 -6.13 24.73
N PRO A 265 8.77 -6.87 23.87
CA PRO A 265 8.18 -8.00 23.14
C PRO A 265 7.56 -9.08 24.04
N ALA A 266 8.08 -9.27 25.26
CA ALA A 266 7.53 -10.23 26.20
C ALA A 266 6.10 -9.85 26.64
N VAL A 267 5.83 -8.56 26.86
CA VAL A 267 4.50 -8.04 27.20
C VAL A 267 3.56 -8.17 26.00
N ILE A 268 4.03 -7.88 24.80
CA ILE A 268 3.25 -8.01 23.57
C ILE A 268 2.78 -9.44 23.37
N ASN A 269 3.68 -10.40 23.56
CA ASN A 269 3.43 -11.82 23.31
C ASN A 269 2.91 -12.58 24.54
N ALA A 270 2.55 -11.90 25.63
CA ALA A 270 2.06 -12.52 26.85
C ALA A 270 0.75 -13.30 26.67
N SER A 271 -0.11 -12.81 25.75
CA SER A 271 -1.37 -13.48 25.39
C SER A 271 -1.81 -13.11 23.95
N ALA A 272 -2.71 -13.90 23.38
CA ALA A 272 -3.30 -13.57 22.08
C ALA A 272 -4.11 -12.26 22.12
N GLU A 273 -4.72 -11.94 23.25
CA GLU A 273 -5.43 -10.68 23.47
C GLU A 273 -4.46 -9.49 23.45
N SER A 274 -3.37 -9.56 24.21
CA SER A 274 -2.30 -8.57 24.22
C SER A 274 -1.75 -8.35 22.82
N PHE A 275 -1.38 -9.43 22.13
CA PHE A 275 -0.87 -9.36 20.76
C PHE A 275 -1.83 -8.62 19.82
N ASN A 276 -3.13 -8.98 19.81
CA ASN A 276 -4.14 -8.34 18.97
C ASN A 276 -4.34 -6.85 19.33
N ALA A 277 -4.31 -6.51 20.63
CA ALA A 277 -4.42 -5.13 21.11
C ALA A 277 -3.23 -4.28 20.61
N TYR A 278 -2.01 -4.81 20.67
CA TYR A 278 -0.84 -4.12 20.12
C TYR A 278 -0.89 -3.99 18.60
N VAL A 279 -1.27 -5.02 17.85
CA VAL A 279 -1.50 -4.93 16.40
C VAL A 279 -2.48 -3.81 16.07
N ALA A 280 -3.53 -3.66 16.86
CA ALA A 280 -4.58 -2.68 16.61
C ALA A 280 -4.23 -1.25 17.00
N ASN A 281 -3.44 -1.04 18.07
CA ASN A 281 -3.34 0.26 18.75
C ASN A 281 -1.89 0.76 18.96
N SER A 282 -0.86 -0.07 18.75
CA SER A 282 0.54 0.26 19.10
C SER A 282 1.04 1.58 18.50
N SER A 283 0.56 1.95 17.31
CA SER A 283 0.94 3.23 16.71
C SER A 283 0.46 4.43 17.53
N TYR A 284 -0.76 4.38 18.07
CA TYR A 284 -1.30 5.45 18.91
C TYR A 284 -0.67 5.43 20.30
N TRP A 285 -0.50 4.25 20.89
CA TRP A 285 0.18 4.10 22.18
C TRP A 285 1.63 4.57 22.14
N ALA A 286 2.33 4.40 21.02
CA ALA A 286 3.69 4.90 20.85
C ALA A 286 3.75 6.44 21.02
N PHE A 287 2.85 7.16 20.37
CA PHE A 287 2.80 8.63 20.49
C PHE A 287 2.20 9.09 21.82
N GLN A 288 1.28 8.33 22.40
CA GLN A 288 0.74 8.61 23.73
C GLN A 288 1.82 8.48 24.80
N LYS A 289 2.56 7.37 24.82
CA LYS A 289 3.67 7.14 25.74
C LYS A 289 4.82 8.13 25.51
N LEU A 290 5.09 8.51 24.25
CA LEU A 290 6.05 9.57 23.95
C LEU A 290 5.64 10.89 24.59
N GLY A 291 4.35 11.26 24.52
CA GLY A 291 3.84 12.48 25.17
C GLY A 291 3.97 12.44 26.70
N GLN A 292 3.78 11.27 27.31
CA GLN A 292 4.01 11.05 28.74
C GLN A 292 5.48 11.28 29.12
N TYR A 293 6.44 10.76 28.33
CA TYR A 293 7.86 11.00 28.56
C TYR A 293 8.24 12.48 28.60
N TYR A 294 7.59 13.28 27.75
CA TYR A 294 7.85 14.73 27.66
C TYR A 294 6.87 15.58 28.47
N HIS A 295 6.05 14.99 29.32
CA HIS A 295 5.05 15.68 30.16
C HIS A 295 4.07 16.57 29.38
N VAL A 296 3.78 16.24 28.11
CA VAL A 296 2.83 16.95 27.26
C VAL A 296 1.50 16.19 27.08
N GLY A 297 1.27 15.15 27.88
CA GLY A 297 0.06 14.34 27.85
C GLY A 297 -0.18 13.68 26.48
N ASP A 298 -1.39 13.77 25.94
CA ASP A 298 -1.79 13.13 24.69
C ASP A 298 -1.46 13.95 23.43
N LEU A 299 -0.72 15.06 23.54
CA LEU A 299 -0.52 15.99 22.42
C LEU A 299 0.03 15.30 21.16
N PHE A 300 1.11 14.51 21.31
CA PHE A 300 1.71 13.83 20.16
C PHE A 300 0.80 12.77 19.56
N MET A 301 0.04 12.07 20.39
CA MET A 301 -0.95 11.08 19.94
C MET A 301 -2.08 11.76 19.16
N ILE A 302 -2.60 12.90 19.61
CA ILE A 302 -3.64 13.66 18.89
C ILE A 302 -3.13 14.12 17.53
N ILE A 303 -1.92 14.71 17.48
CA ILE A 303 -1.31 15.15 16.22
C ILE A 303 -1.12 13.95 15.26
N TYR A 304 -0.59 12.83 15.77
CA TYR A 304 -0.43 11.62 14.99
C TYR A 304 -1.78 11.10 14.48
N ALA A 305 -2.80 11.06 15.32
CA ALA A 305 -4.13 10.59 14.94
C ALA A 305 -4.74 11.46 13.82
N LEU A 306 -4.63 12.79 13.90
CA LEU A 306 -5.06 13.72 12.84
C LEU A 306 -4.27 13.51 11.54
N CYS A 307 -2.95 13.34 11.62
CA CYS A 307 -2.12 12.99 10.47
C CYS A 307 -2.56 11.66 9.84
N ASN A 308 -2.92 10.68 10.68
CA ASN A 308 -3.40 9.38 10.21
C ASN A 308 -4.78 9.47 9.56
N VAL A 309 -5.69 10.34 10.04
CA VAL A 309 -6.97 10.66 9.37
C VAL A 309 -6.72 11.11 7.93
N ILE A 310 -5.81 12.06 7.73
CA ILE A 310 -5.44 12.56 6.39
C ILE A 310 -4.85 11.42 5.54
N SER A 311 -3.97 10.60 6.13
CA SER A 311 -3.31 9.49 5.45
C SER A 311 -4.29 8.40 5.01
N GLN A 312 -5.23 8.00 5.86
CA GLN A 312 -6.26 7.00 5.53
C GLN A 312 -7.16 7.49 4.38
N LEU A 313 -7.57 8.76 4.41
CA LEU A 313 -8.38 9.36 3.34
C LEU A 313 -7.59 9.43 2.01
N ALA A 314 -6.35 9.90 2.05
CA ALA A 314 -5.50 10.01 0.86
C ALA A 314 -5.24 8.63 0.21
N VAL A 315 -4.93 7.61 1.02
CA VAL A 315 -4.72 6.23 0.55
C VAL A 315 -6.01 5.63 0.02
N LEU A 316 -7.18 5.92 0.62
CA LEU A 316 -8.48 5.50 0.10
C LEU A 316 -8.70 6.06 -1.31
N ILE A 317 -8.54 7.37 -1.50
CA ILE A 317 -8.76 8.04 -2.79
C ILE A 317 -7.79 7.50 -3.85
N LEU A 318 -6.51 7.33 -3.52
CA LEU A 318 -5.55 6.74 -4.45
C LEU A 318 -5.88 5.28 -4.79
N SER A 319 -6.41 4.52 -3.82
CA SER A 319 -6.82 3.13 -4.04
C SER A 319 -8.04 3.01 -4.96
N ILE A 320 -8.84 4.07 -5.06
CA ILE A 320 -9.93 4.19 -6.03
C ILE A 320 -9.36 4.58 -7.40
N ASP A 321 -8.57 5.65 -7.49
CA ASP A 321 -8.17 6.26 -8.77
C ASP A 321 -7.06 5.47 -9.49
N ALA A 322 -5.96 5.11 -8.82
CA ALA A 322 -4.81 4.52 -9.49
C ALA A 322 -5.07 3.14 -10.10
N PRO A 323 -5.70 2.16 -9.40
CA PRO A 323 -6.03 0.88 -10.01
C PRO A 323 -7.06 1.01 -11.13
N LEU A 324 -7.99 1.96 -11.02
CA LEU A 324 -8.96 2.23 -12.05
C LEU A 324 -8.29 2.77 -13.32
N ARG A 325 -7.29 3.63 -13.20
CA ARG A 325 -6.46 4.09 -14.33
C ARG A 325 -5.66 2.96 -14.95
N MET A 326 -5.08 2.07 -14.14
CA MET A 326 -4.36 0.89 -14.64
C MET A 326 -5.26 -0.02 -15.47
N LEU A 327 -6.54 -0.12 -15.12
CA LEU A 327 -7.52 -0.90 -15.88
C LEU A 327 -8.01 -0.16 -17.12
N LEU A 328 -8.27 1.15 -17.06
CA LEU A 328 -9.06 1.88 -18.07
C LEU A 328 -8.24 2.86 -18.95
N ASP A 329 -7.07 3.38 -18.50
CA ASP A 329 -6.30 4.39 -19.25
C ASP A 329 -5.38 3.78 -20.32
N ASN A 330 -5.20 2.45 -20.37
CA ASN A 330 -4.40 1.81 -21.41
C ASN A 330 -5.20 1.67 -22.70
N GLU A 331 -4.84 2.46 -23.72
CA GLU A 331 -5.51 2.48 -25.02
C GLU A 331 -5.60 1.10 -25.70
N HIS A 332 -4.56 0.28 -25.57
CA HIS A 332 -4.45 -1.01 -26.22
C HIS A 332 -5.30 -2.10 -25.56
N THR A 333 -5.80 -1.88 -24.34
CA THR A 333 -6.69 -2.82 -23.64
C THR A 333 -8.16 -2.44 -23.76
N LYS A 334 -8.50 -1.32 -24.39
CA LYS A 334 -9.88 -0.84 -24.55
C LYS A 334 -10.80 -1.85 -25.22
N GLN A 335 -10.27 -2.68 -26.13
CA GLN A 335 -11.03 -3.75 -26.79
C GLN A 335 -11.61 -4.80 -25.83
N PHE A 336 -11.04 -4.95 -24.64
CA PHE A 336 -11.50 -5.88 -23.59
C PHE A 336 -12.47 -5.26 -22.59
N ILE A 337 -12.81 -3.98 -22.76
CA ILE A 337 -13.54 -3.19 -21.76
C ILE A 337 -14.81 -2.61 -22.42
N PRO A 338 -15.99 -2.73 -21.77
CA PRO A 338 -17.24 -2.13 -22.27
C PRO A 338 -17.12 -0.63 -22.47
N GLN A 339 -17.72 -0.09 -23.55
CA GLN A 339 -17.66 1.33 -23.91
C GLN A 339 -18.16 2.25 -22.81
N ALA A 340 -19.16 1.82 -22.06
CA ALA A 340 -19.70 2.58 -20.93
C ALA A 340 -18.63 2.96 -19.88
N LEU A 341 -17.59 2.15 -19.69
CA LEU A 341 -16.52 2.39 -18.72
C LEU A 341 -15.46 3.39 -19.23
N HIS A 342 -15.40 3.66 -20.54
CA HIS A 342 -14.46 4.64 -21.11
C HIS A 342 -14.92 6.10 -20.94
N LYS A 343 -16.15 6.32 -20.50
CA LYS A 343 -16.69 7.69 -20.32
C LYS A 343 -15.92 8.40 -19.20
N VAL A 344 -15.27 9.51 -19.55
CA VAL A 344 -14.57 10.40 -18.62
C VAL A 344 -15.40 11.66 -18.34
N ASN A 345 -15.24 12.22 -17.13
CA ASN A 345 -15.83 13.48 -16.73
C ASN A 345 -14.95 14.68 -17.17
N ALA A 346 -15.39 15.91 -16.84
CA ALA A 346 -14.66 17.14 -17.14
C ALA A 346 -13.25 17.21 -16.51
N HIS A 347 -12.94 16.35 -15.53
CA HIS A 347 -11.64 16.26 -14.85
C HIS A 347 -10.76 15.12 -15.40
N GLY A 348 -11.18 14.45 -16.49
CA GLY A 348 -10.45 13.35 -17.10
C GLY A 348 -10.45 12.06 -16.25
N VAL A 349 -11.51 11.81 -15.47
CA VAL A 349 -11.66 10.64 -14.62
C VAL A 349 -12.82 9.76 -15.11
N HIS A 350 -12.63 8.45 -15.11
CA HIS A 350 -13.66 7.47 -15.53
C HIS A 350 -14.83 7.42 -14.53
N SER A 351 -15.87 8.21 -14.79
CA SER A 351 -17.01 8.37 -13.87
C SER A 351 -17.77 7.07 -13.62
N ASN A 352 -18.00 6.25 -14.65
CA ASN A 352 -18.67 4.96 -14.50
C ASN A 352 -17.78 3.93 -13.80
N GLY A 353 -16.45 4.04 -13.96
CA GLY A 353 -15.49 3.24 -13.20
C GLY A 353 -15.54 3.54 -11.70
N ILE A 354 -15.62 4.83 -11.32
CA ILE A 354 -15.80 5.21 -9.90
C ILE A 354 -17.13 4.68 -9.35
N LYS A 355 -18.22 4.78 -10.12
CA LYS A 355 -19.53 4.21 -9.72
C LYS A 355 -19.43 2.70 -9.50
N MET A 356 -18.72 1.98 -10.38
CA MET A 356 -18.47 0.54 -10.24
C MET A 356 -17.73 0.23 -8.94
N VAL A 357 -16.68 0.99 -8.58
CA VAL A 357 -15.98 0.85 -7.30
C VAL A 357 -16.92 1.14 -6.12
N ALA A 358 -17.70 2.23 -6.18
CA ALA A 358 -18.65 2.60 -5.12
C ALA A 358 -19.69 1.52 -4.88
N VAL A 359 -20.24 0.93 -5.95
CA VAL A 359 -21.23 -0.15 -5.86
C VAL A 359 -20.59 -1.41 -5.27
N LEU A 360 -19.47 -1.88 -5.80
CA LEU A 360 -18.86 -3.14 -5.38
C LEU A 360 -18.29 -3.05 -3.96
N SER A 361 -17.44 -2.05 -3.66
CA SER A 361 -16.90 -1.88 -2.31
C SER A 361 -18.00 -1.48 -1.32
N GLY A 362 -18.96 -0.67 -1.74
CA GLY A 362 -20.12 -0.28 -0.94
C GLY A 362 -21.01 -1.45 -0.56
N SER A 363 -21.28 -2.37 -1.50
CA SER A 363 -22.04 -3.61 -1.22
C SER A 363 -21.34 -4.48 -0.19
N ILE A 364 -20.00 -4.59 -0.25
CA ILE A 364 -19.21 -5.32 0.75
C ILE A 364 -19.37 -4.67 2.14
N ILE A 365 -19.27 -3.34 2.23
CA ILE A 365 -19.41 -2.60 3.49
C ILE A 365 -20.83 -2.77 4.05
N LEU A 366 -21.86 -2.59 3.21
CA LEU A 366 -23.25 -2.70 3.64
C LEU A 366 -23.63 -4.14 4.04
N ALA A 367 -23.08 -5.15 3.34
CA ALA A 367 -23.29 -6.54 3.72
C ALA A 367 -22.82 -6.81 5.16
N GLN A 368 -21.72 -6.19 5.60
CA GLN A 368 -21.26 -6.31 7.00
C GLN A 368 -22.21 -5.69 8.02
N SER A 369 -23.04 -4.72 7.59
CA SER A 369 -24.01 -4.04 8.46
C SER A 369 -25.30 -4.81 8.64
N PHE A 370 -25.74 -5.58 7.63
CA PHE A 370 -27.10 -6.10 7.57
C PHE A 370 -27.18 -7.62 7.51
N VAL A 371 -26.12 -8.32 7.12
CA VAL A 371 -26.11 -9.78 6.99
C VAL A 371 -25.43 -10.43 8.20
N PRO A 372 -26.15 -11.20 9.02
CA PRO A 372 -25.54 -11.94 10.13
C PRO A 372 -24.41 -12.86 9.65
N GLY A 373 -23.29 -12.86 10.35
CA GLY A 373 -22.10 -13.65 9.99
C GLY A 373 -21.24 -13.08 8.84
N ALA A 374 -21.76 -12.19 8.00
CA ALA A 374 -20.98 -11.59 6.91
C ALA A 374 -19.75 -10.84 7.42
N ALA A 375 -19.84 -10.19 8.58
CA ALA A 375 -18.73 -9.47 9.19
C ALA A 375 -17.53 -10.38 9.52
N ALA A 376 -17.76 -11.64 9.89
CA ALA A 376 -16.67 -12.59 10.15
C ALA A 376 -15.97 -13.01 8.85
N VAL A 377 -16.74 -13.40 7.83
CA VAL A 377 -16.21 -13.79 6.52
C VAL A 377 -15.45 -12.61 5.87
N LEU A 378 -16.01 -11.41 5.92
CA LEU A 378 -15.41 -10.23 5.30
C LEU A 378 -14.19 -9.70 6.07
N ARG A 379 -14.14 -9.87 7.41
CA ARG A 379 -12.89 -9.67 8.17
C ARG A 379 -11.79 -10.60 7.68
N GLN A 380 -12.15 -11.86 7.40
CA GLN A 380 -11.20 -12.83 6.84
C GLN A 380 -10.73 -12.42 5.43
N LEU A 381 -11.65 -11.99 4.55
CA LEU A 381 -11.29 -11.43 3.24
C LEU A 381 -10.40 -10.18 3.35
N THR A 382 -10.54 -9.38 4.40
CA THR A 382 -9.65 -8.24 4.65
C THR A 382 -8.23 -8.68 5.05
N LYS A 383 -8.11 -9.75 5.84
CA LYS A 383 -6.79 -10.36 6.15
C LYS A 383 -6.09 -10.86 4.88
N LEU A 384 -6.85 -11.33 3.89
CA LEU A 384 -6.33 -11.75 2.59
C LEU A 384 -5.61 -10.62 1.81
N ASN A 385 -5.80 -9.36 2.17
CA ASN A 385 -5.09 -8.27 1.51
C ASN A 385 -3.56 -8.42 1.63
N SER A 386 -3.06 -9.00 2.72
CA SER A 386 -1.61 -9.28 2.87
C SER A 386 -1.09 -10.35 1.91
N VAL A 387 -1.96 -11.15 1.31
CA VAL A 387 -1.64 -12.16 0.29
C VAL A 387 -1.95 -11.66 -1.12
N CYS A 388 -3.19 -11.23 -1.35
CA CYS A 388 -3.65 -10.83 -2.69
C CYS A 388 -2.97 -9.53 -3.19
N MET A 389 -2.71 -8.59 -2.28
CA MET A 389 -2.10 -7.32 -2.67
C MET A 389 -0.64 -7.46 -3.15
N PRO A 390 0.24 -8.25 -2.50
CA PRO A 390 1.57 -8.47 -3.02
C PRO A 390 1.63 -9.26 -4.33
N MET A 391 0.68 -10.16 -4.59
CA MET A 391 0.68 -10.95 -5.84
C MET A 391 0.69 -10.07 -7.11
N ARG A 392 0.10 -8.88 -7.05
CA ARG A 392 0.13 -7.94 -8.20
C ARG A 392 1.53 -7.42 -8.51
N TYR A 393 2.47 -7.42 -7.56
CA TYR A 393 3.84 -6.98 -7.81
C TYR A 393 4.57 -7.89 -8.80
N LEU A 394 4.12 -9.15 -8.94
CA LEU A 394 4.63 -10.08 -9.94
C LEU A 394 4.55 -9.51 -11.36
N TRP A 395 3.50 -8.72 -11.67
CA TRP A 395 3.37 -8.04 -12.95
C TRP A 395 4.46 -6.99 -13.20
N VAL A 396 4.88 -6.30 -12.14
CA VAL A 396 5.97 -5.31 -12.24
C VAL A 396 7.29 -5.99 -12.58
N PHE A 397 7.60 -7.09 -11.88
CA PHE A 397 8.82 -7.84 -12.11
C PHE A 397 8.81 -8.52 -13.47
N ALA A 398 7.65 -9.05 -13.91
CA ALA A 398 7.48 -9.59 -15.25
C ALA A 398 7.71 -8.51 -16.34
N ALA A 399 7.13 -7.32 -16.17
CA ALA A 399 7.34 -6.19 -17.06
C ALA A 399 8.82 -5.75 -17.07
N TYR A 400 9.49 -5.77 -15.93
CA TYR A 400 10.91 -5.43 -15.84
C TYR A 400 11.81 -6.44 -16.54
N ILE A 401 11.59 -7.74 -16.34
CA ILE A 401 12.33 -8.81 -17.02
C ILE A 401 12.12 -8.68 -18.54
N ALA A 402 10.88 -8.44 -18.98
CA ALA A 402 10.56 -8.27 -20.39
C ALA A 402 11.20 -7.00 -20.98
N LEU A 403 11.22 -5.87 -20.26
CA LEU A 403 11.97 -4.66 -20.62
C LEU A 403 13.44 -4.97 -20.83
N ARG A 404 14.03 -5.76 -19.93
CA ARG A 404 15.44 -6.12 -20.02
C ARG A 404 15.73 -7.14 -21.13
N ASN A 405 14.77 -7.91 -21.58
CA ASN A 405 14.89 -8.72 -22.79
C ASN A 405 14.86 -7.87 -24.06
N ALA A 406 14.15 -6.74 -24.04
CA ALA A 406 14.07 -5.77 -25.14
C ALA A 406 15.02 -4.56 -24.96
N TYR A 407 16.15 -4.78 -24.30
CA TYR A 407 17.09 -3.72 -23.87
C TYR A 407 17.56 -2.79 -25.00
N ASP A 408 17.84 -3.36 -26.17
CA ASP A 408 18.39 -2.62 -27.31
C ASP A 408 17.30 -1.87 -28.10
N THR A 409 16.04 -2.25 -27.92
CA THR A 409 14.89 -1.71 -28.67
C THR A 409 14.11 -0.66 -27.89
N ILE A 410 14.13 -0.72 -26.55
CA ILE A 410 13.40 0.20 -25.68
C ILE A 410 14.39 1.08 -24.91
N PRO A 411 14.56 2.36 -25.31
CA PRO A 411 15.49 3.26 -24.65
C PRO A 411 14.97 3.70 -23.28
N ALA A 412 15.84 3.69 -22.26
CA ALA A 412 15.58 4.30 -20.96
C ALA A 412 16.74 5.18 -20.56
N GLU A 413 16.48 6.43 -20.19
CA GLU A 413 17.53 7.36 -19.73
C GLU A 413 18.08 6.96 -18.36
N TYR A 414 17.27 6.32 -17.52
CA TYR A 414 17.69 5.76 -16.25
C TYR A 414 17.72 4.24 -16.33
N ARG A 415 18.82 3.66 -15.89
CA ARG A 415 19.02 2.21 -15.78
C ARG A 415 19.44 1.87 -14.34
N PHE A 416 18.70 0.98 -13.69
CA PHE A 416 19.00 0.52 -12.34
C PHE A 416 20.40 -0.12 -12.28
N VAL A 417 20.68 -1.05 -13.17
CA VAL A 417 21.97 -1.72 -13.31
C VAL A 417 22.32 -1.80 -14.80
N LYS A 418 23.60 -1.50 -15.14
CA LYS A 418 24.05 -1.58 -16.53
C LYS A 418 24.15 -3.04 -17.03
N ASN A 419 24.60 -3.94 -16.18
CA ASN A 419 24.75 -5.36 -16.52
C ASN A 419 23.40 -6.04 -16.66
N GLN A 420 23.11 -6.59 -17.84
CA GLN A 420 21.85 -7.25 -18.15
C GLN A 420 21.56 -8.51 -17.31
N ALA A 421 22.60 -9.34 -17.07
CA ALA A 421 22.44 -10.55 -16.28
C ALA A 421 22.05 -10.24 -14.84
N VAL A 422 22.75 -9.25 -14.23
CA VAL A 422 22.45 -8.79 -12.87
C VAL A 422 21.06 -8.16 -12.79
N ALA A 423 20.68 -7.36 -13.78
CA ALA A 423 19.33 -6.78 -13.84
C ALA A 423 18.23 -7.83 -13.89
N LYS A 424 18.37 -8.82 -14.78
CA LYS A 424 17.42 -9.95 -14.90
C LYS A 424 17.41 -10.81 -13.64
N PHE A 425 18.55 -11.02 -13.01
CA PHE A 425 18.64 -11.72 -11.72
C PHE A 425 17.80 -11.03 -10.66
N PHE A 426 17.93 -9.71 -10.45
CA PHE A 426 17.11 -9.00 -9.46
C PHE A 426 15.62 -9.02 -9.82
N GLY A 427 15.25 -8.90 -11.09
CA GLY A 427 13.86 -9.06 -11.53
C GLY A 427 13.30 -10.43 -11.19
N GLY A 428 14.03 -11.51 -11.53
CA GLY A 428 13.68 -12.89 -11.22
C GLY A 428 13.67 -13.18 -9.71
N TRP A 429 14.64 -12.66 -8.98
CA TRP A 429 14.73 -12.78 -7.53
C TRP A 429 13.51 -12.14 -6.83
N CYS A 430 13.20 -10.87 -7.13
CA CYS A 430 12.05 -10.19 -6.55
C CYS A 430 10.73 -10.87 -6.94
N PHE A 431 10.63 -11.39 -8.16
CA PHE A 431 9.48 -12.21 -8.58
C PHE A 431 9.35 -13.46 -7.71
N ALA A 432 10.44 -14.23 -7.57
CA ALA A 432 10.45 -15.47 -6.81
C ALA A 432 10.16 -15.24 -5.32
N VAL A 433 10.81 -14.24 -4.70
CA VAL A 433 10.56 -13.87 -3.30
C VAL A 433 9.09 -13.51 -3.10
N THR A 434 8.51 -12.68 -3.97
CA THR A 434 7.10 -12.30 -3.87
C THR A 434 6.19 -13.53 -4.01
N ALA A 435 6.41 -14.37 -5.02
CA ALA A 435 5.61 -15.57 -5.25
C ALA A 435 5.67 -16.52 -4.05
N VAL A 436 6.86 -16.82 -3.55
CA VAL A 436 7.07 -17.70 -2.39
C VAL A 436 6.42 -17.12 -1.13
N CYS A 437 6.65 -15.84 -0.84
CA CYS A 437 6.04 -15.21 0.33
C CYS A 437 4.51 -15.18 0.25
N CYS A 438 3.93 -14.95 -0.93
CA CYS A 438 2.47 -15.03 -1.11
C CYS A 438 1.94 -16.43 -0.87
N VAL A 439 2.60 -17.46 -1.43
CA VAL A 439 2.20 -18.87 -1.23
C VAL A 439 2.31 -19.27 0.24
N LEU A 440 3.41 -18.92 0.90
CA LEU A 440 3.58 -19.18 2.32
C LEU A 440 2.54 -18.43 3.17
N GLY A 441 2.22 -17.17 2.81
CA GLY A 441 1.22 -16.36 3.48
C GLY A 441 -0.23 -16.86 3.31
N MET A 442 -0.48 -17.78 2.35
CA MET A 442 -1.78 -18.46 2.22
C MET A 442 -1.99 -19.49 3.32
N TYR A 443 -0.92 -20.02 3.90
CA TYR A 443 -1.02 -21.05 4.92
C TYR A 443 -1.72 -20.52 6.18
N ASP A 444 -2.73 -21.24 6.64
CA ASP A 444 -3.40 -21.03 7.92
C ASP A 444 -3.72 -22.40 8.55
N LYS A 445 -3.70 -22.46 9.89
CA LYS A 445 -4.06 -23.69 10.62
C LYS A 445 -5.54 -24.01 10.52
N ASP A 446 -6.39 -23.00 10.35
CA ASP A 446 -7.81 -23.17 10.11
C ASP A 446 -8.06 -23.54 8.64
N PRO A 447 -8.64 -24.74 8.35
CA PRO A 447 -8.86 -25.19 6.98
C PRO A 447 -9.76 -24.26 6.15
N PHE A 448 -10.73 -23.61 6.78
CA PHE A 448 -11.63 -22.67 6.09
C PHE A 448 -10.86 -21.41 5.65
N THR A 449 -10.06 -20.85 6.53
CA THR A 449 -9.19 -19.70 6.23
C THR A 449 -8.18 -20.06 5.15
N PHE A 450 -7.54 -21.22 5.24
CA PHE A 450 -6.61 -21.70 4.21
C PHE A 450 -7.29 -21.81 2.84
N ALA A 451 -8.47 -22.43 2.80
CA ALA A 451 -9.24 -22.55 1.56
C ALA A 451 -9.59 -21.17 0.96
N LEU A 452 -10.03 -20.22 1.78
CA LEU A 452 -10.30 -18.84 1.33
C LEU A 452 -9.02 -18.17 0.78
N ASN A 453 -7.88 -18.35 1.44
CA ASN A 453 -6.60 -17.77 1.02
C ASN A 453 -6.16 -18.27 -0.36
N VAL A 454 -6.48 -19.52 -0.70
CA VAL A 454 -6.13 -20.12 -2.00
C VAL A 454 -7.18 -19.79 -3.07
N ILE A 455 -8.47 -19.90 -2.73
CA ILE A 455 -9.56 -19.76 -3.71
C ILE A 455 -9.74 -18.29 -4.13
N THR A 456 -9.60 -17.34 -3.21
CA THR A 456 -9.90 -15.93 -3.51
C THR A 456 -9.05 -15.34 -4.63
N PRO A 457 -7.71 -15.49 -4.68
CA PRO A 457 -6.91 -15.00 -5.80
C PRO A 457 -7.31 -15.62 -7.13
N VAL A 458 -7.65 -16.91 -7.13
CA VAL A 458 -8.11 -17.62 -8.33
C VAL A 458 -9.44 -17.05 -8.82
N VAL A 459 -10.41 -16.92 -7.93
CA VAL A 459 -11.73 -16.34 -8.26
C VAL A 459 -11.57 -14.91 -8.78
N LEU A 460 -10.80 -14.04 -8.11
CA LEU A 460 -10.56 -12.69 -8.57
C LEU A 460 -9.94 -12.64 -9.97
N THR A 461 -9.05 -13.56 -10.29
CA THR A 461 -8.44 -13.66 -11.62
C THR A 461 -9.44 -14.14 -12.66
N VAL A 462 -10.23 -15.19 -12.34
CA VAL A 462 -11.25 -15.75 -13.25
C VAL A 462 -12.34 -14.72 -13.56
N LEU A 463 -12.78 -13.93 -12.59
CA LEU A 463 -13.75 -12.85 -12.81
C LEU A 463 -13.27 -11.82 -13.85
N GLY A 464 -11.97 -11.79 -14.19
CA GLY A 464 -11.42 -11.00 -15.29
C GLY A 464 -11.97 -11.33 -16.68
N PHE A 465 -12.64 -12.47 -16.86
CA PHE A 465 -13.33 -12.78 -18.12
C PHE A 465 -14.63 -11.98 -18.32
N ILE A 466 -15.19 -11.36 -17.28
CA ILE A 466 -16.49 -10.67 -17.34
C ILE A 466 -16.45 -9.46 -18.29
N LEU A 467 -15.49 -8.55 -18.12
CA LEU A 467 -15.43 -7.33 -18.95
C LEU A 467 -15.20 -7.66 -20.44
N PRO A 468 -14.26 -8.54 -20.83
CA PRO A 468 -14.12 -8.95 -22.22
C PRO A 468 -15.37 -9.60 -22.81
N ALA A 469 -16.09 -10.41 -22.02
CA ALA A 469 -17.34 -11.02 -22.47
C ALA A 469 -18.44 -9.97 -22.75
N LEU A 470 -18.55 -8.96 -21.87
CA LEU A 470 -19.48 -7.84 -22.05
C LEU A 470 -19.09 -6.98 -23.25
N ALA A 471 -17.80 -6.63 -23.39
CA ALA A 471 -17.30 -5.85 -24.52
C ALA A 471 -17.57 -6.56 -25.88
N LYS A 472 -17.36 -7.88 -25.92
CA LYS A 472 -17.65 -8.67 -27.11
C LYS A 472 -19.15 -8.67 -27.47
N ARG A 473 -20.04 -8.72 -26.48
CA ARG A 473 -21.50 -8.62 -26.70
C ARG A 473 -21.88 -7.26 -27.27
N GLU A 474 -21.33 -6.15 -26.74
CA GLU A 474 -21.56 -4.80 -27.26
C GLU A 474 -21.08 -4.69 -28.72
N GLN A 475 -19.88 -5.19 -29.04
CA GLN A 475 -19.33 -5.16 -30.39
C GLN A 475 -20.18 -6.00 -31.40
N THR A 476 -20.73 -7.13 -30.92
CA THR A 476 -21.60 -7.97 -31.75
C THR A 476 -22.98 -7.31 -31.98
N ALA A 477 -23.50 -6.64 -30.96
CA ALA A 477 -24.78 -5.89 -31.08
C ALA A 477 -24.65 -4.68 -32.00
N ALA A 478 -23.51 -3.98 -31.99
CA ALA A 478 -23.25 -2.84 -32.86
C ALA A 478 -23.02 -3.21 -34.35
N LYS A 479 -22.77 -4.48 -34.65
CA LYS A 479 -22.62 -4.99 -36.03
C LYS A 479 -23.92 -5.53 -36.64
N LYS A 480 -24.98 -5.67 -35.86
CA LYS A 480 -26.33 -6.00 -36.28
C LYS A 480 -27.17 -4.75 -36.43
#